data_fc33d66838be7a11f01b2ee37cbd9f01
#
_entry.id   fc33d66838be7a11f01b2ee37cbd9f01
#
_cell.length_a   1.000
_cell.length_b   1.000
_cell.length_c   1.000
_cell.angle_alpha   90.00
_cell.angle_beta   90.00
_cell.angle_gamma   90.00
#
_symmetry.space_group_name_H-M   'P 1'
#
loop_
_entity.id
_entity.type
_entity.pdbx_description
1 polymer ?
#
loop_
_entity_poly.entity_id
_entity_poly.type
_entity_poly.pdbx_seq_one_letter_code
_entity_poly.pdbx_strand_id
1 'polypeptide(L)'
;MKPASILITDDESGIRLMLRTALESDGYTVTEAANGREALEAIKTQTPDLMVLDLNMPVLDGMAVLEQMKMLAVAHKPRVIILTAYGSIPAAVRATRLGALDFVEKPTTPAELRKVVRSVLDEPELDSPPEVVVDIPGGYELALDRIRKLLRLAEYDTAMTLLMKAADRSEQQSAEYFNLLGVLYEAQKKWRLARKCYEKAINADERYEAARGNLRRLLELRRFGRSSQGVLLGDEADDVWYAHLPEGQAKTN
;
A
#
# COMPACT_ATOMS: atom_id res chain seq x y z
N MET A 1 23.93 9.36 8.34
CA MET A 1 23.02 8.21 8.09
C MET A 1 23.54 7.48 6.86
N LYS A 2 23.47 6.15 6.84
CA LYS A 2 23.85 5.37 5.63
C LYS A 2 22.82 5.68 4.53
N PRO A 3 23.23 5.93 3.28
CA PRO A 3 22.28 6.12 2.20
C PRO A 3 21.43 4.87 1.99
N ALA A 4 20.14 5.04 1.69
CA ALA A 4 19.25 3.92 1.42
C ALA A 4 19.71 3.18 0.14
N SER A 5 19.58 1.85 0.17
CA SER A 5 19.96 0.94 -0.91
C SER A 5 18.74 0.57 -1.75
N ILE A 6 18.86 0.71 -3.07
CA ILE A 6 17.77 0.46 -4.02
C ILE A 6 18.21 -0.58 -5.05
N LEU A 7 17.39 -1.61 -5.24
CA LEU A 7 17.54 -2.57 -6.31
C LEU A 7 16.61 -2.21 -7.47
N ILE A 8 17.15 -2.01 -8.67
CA ILE A 8 16.36 -1.84 -9.90
C ILE A 8 16.33 -3.18 -10.63
N THR A 9 15.13 -3.68 -10.89
CA THR A 9 14.91 -4.95 -11.58
C THR A 9 14.06 -4.72 -12.82
N ASP A 10 14.68 -4.81 -13.99
CA ASP A 10 14.07 -4.53 -15.29
C ASP A 10 14.92 -5.21 -16.36
N ASP A 11 14.35 -5.80 -17.40
CA ASP A 11 15.14 -6.46 -18.46
C ASP A 11 15.75 -5.45 -19.43
N GLU A 12 15.17 -4.25 -19.55
CA GLU A 12 15.65 -3.19 -20.44
C GLU A 12 16.85 -2.44 -19.83
N SER A 13 18.07 -2.65 -20.36
CA SER A 13 19.30 -2.00 -19.87
C SER A 13 19.23 -0.45 -19.92
N GLY A 14 18.55 0.10 -20.91
CA GLY A 14 18.35 1.57 -21.05
C GLY A 14 17.52 2.13 -19.91
N ILE A 15 16.47 1.43 -19.48
CA ILE A 15 15.62 1.82 -18.34
C ILE A 15 16.44 1.73 -17.06
N ARG A 16 17.15 0.61 -16.83
CA ARG A 16 18.01 0.48 -15.64
C ARG A 16 19.03 1.60 -15.53
N LEU A 17 19.73 1.92 -16.61
CA LEU A 17 20.73 3.00 -16.64
C LEU A 17 20.10 4.37 -16.32
N MET A 18 18.96 4.69 -16.92
CA MET A 18 18.24 5.94 -16.70
C MET A 18 17.82 6.07 -15.22
N LEU A 19 17.22 5.03 -14.66
CA LEU A 19 16.73 5.01 -13.29
C LEU A 19 17.89 5.06 -12.29
N ARG A 20 18.96 4.29 -12.53
CA ARG A 20 20.19 4.31 -11.73
C ARG A 20 20.76 5.71 -11.65
N THR A 21 21.00 6.36 -12.81
CA THR A 21 21.55 7.71 -12.85
C THR A 21 20.70 8.69 -12.06
N ALA A 22 19.37 8.58 -12.17
CA ALA A 22 18.45 9.46 -11.46
C ALA A 22 18.47 9.24 -9.94
N LEU A 23 18.54 7.99 -9.48
CA LEU A 23 18.51 7.66 -8.05
C LEU A 23 19.87 7.90 -7.39
N GLU A 24 20.98 7.60 -8.06
CA GLU A 24 22.33 7.90 -7.57
C GLU A 24 22.54 9.42 -7.42
N SER A 25 21.94 10.24 -8.31
CA SER A 25 21.99 11.71 -8.17
C SER A 25 21.26 12.24 -6.92
N ASP A 26 20.32 11.48 -6.38
CA ASP A 26 19.64 11.78 -5.11
C ASP A 26 20.38 11.18 -3.89
N GLY A 27 21.55 10.55 -4.10
CA GLY A 27 22.41 10.00 -3.03
C GLY A 27 22.07 8.57 -2.60
N TYR A 28 21.22 7.86 -3.32
CA TYR A 28 20.95 6.44 -3.04
C TYR A 28 22.07 5.52 -3.55
N THR A 29 22.26 4.38 -2.89
CA THR A 29 23.11 3.31 -3.41
C THR A 29 22.27 2.40 -4.30
N VAL A 30 22.63 2.26 -5.58
CA VAL A 30 21.83 1.51 -6.55
C VAL A 30 22.54 0.24 -7.00
N THR A 31 21.78 -0.86 -7.01
CA THR A 31 22.17 -2.14 -7.63
C THR A 31 21.16 -2.51 -8.71
N GLU A 32 21.57 -3.32 -9.68
CA GLU A 32 20.75 -3.71 -10.83
C GLU A 32 20.57 -5.22 -10.91
N ALA A 33 19.42 -5.65 -11.41
CA ALA A 33 19.13 -7.01 -11.84
C ALA A 33 18.41 -6.98 -13.19
N ALA A 34 18.80 -7.84 -14.11
CA ALA A 34 18.23 -7.90 -15.46
C ALA A 34 17.04 -8.87 -15.57
N ASN A 35 16.73 -9.59 -14.52
CA ASN A 35 15.61 -10.54 -14.44
C ASN A 35 15.31 -10.88 -12.97
N GLY A 36 14.17 -11.55 -12.75
CA GLY A 36 13.73 -11.89 -11.40
C GLY A 36 14.64 -12.85 -10.64
N ARG A 37 15.39 -13.70 -11.32
CA ARG A 37 16.35 -14.61 -10.66
C ARG A 37 17.51 -13.83 -10.06
N GLU A 38 18.09 -12.91 -10.81
CA GLU A 38 19.14 -12.02 -10.32
C GLU A 38 18.64 -11.16 -9.16
N ALA A 39 17.39 -10.67 -9.24
CA ALA A 39 16.78 -9.91 -8.16
C ALA A 39 16.69 -10.71 -6.85
N LEU A 40 16.23 -11.95 -6.90
CA LEU A 40 16.13 -12.81 -5.72
C LEU A 40 17.52 -13.13 -5.12
N GLU A 41 18.55 -13.31 -5.94
CA GLU A 41 19.92 -13.48 -5.45
C GLU A 41 20.48 -12.20 -4.82
N ALA A 42 20.22 -11.04 -5.43
CA ALA A 42 20.60 -9.76 -4.85
C ALA A 42 19.94 -9.53 -3.47
N ILE A 43 18.66 -9.88 -3.31
CA ILE A 43 17.93 -9.75 -2.04
C ILE A 43 18.55 -10.66 -0.96
N LYS A 44 18.99 -11.86 -1.30
CA LYS A 44 19.64 -12.81 -0.36
C LYS A 44 21.00 -12.32 0.11
N THR A 45 21.75 -11.70 -0.77
CA THR A 45 23.15 -11.30 -0.50
C THR A 45 23.27 -9.94 0.16
N GLN A 46 22.46 -8.99 -0.27
CA GLN A 46 22.46 -7.61 0.22
C GLN A 46 21.02 -7.08 0.20
N THR A 47 20.24 -7.46 1.21
CA THR A 47 18.85 -7.05 1.27
C THR A 47 18.70 -5.52 1.08
N PRO A 48 18.17 -5.03 -0.04
CA PRO A 48 17.98 -3.61 -0.29
C PRO A 48 16.84 -3.04 0.57
N ASP A 49 16.88 -1.73 0.83
CA ASP A 49 15.78 -1.05 1.52
C ASP A 49 14.53 -0.93 0.63
N LEU A 50 14.75 -0.82 -0.69
CA LEU A 50 13.68 -0.70 -1.68
C LEU A 50 14.05 -1.44 -2.96
N MET A 51 13.04 -2.03 -3.63
CA MET A 51 13.15 -2.61 -4.96
C MET A 51 12.17 -1.92 -5.92
N VAL A 52 12.67 -1.48 -7.06
CA VAL A 52 11.86 -1.12 -8.23
C VAL A 52 11.81 -2.33 -9.14
N LEU A 53 10.61 -2.86 -9.41
CA LEU A 53 10.42 -4.16 -10.05
C LEU A 53 9.51 -4.05 -11.26
N ASP A 54 10.02 -4.41 -12.44
CA ASP A 54 9.16 -4.67 -13.60
C ASP A 54 8.43 -6.01 -13.44
N LEU A 55 7.19 -6.06 -13.90
CA LEU A 55 6.40 -7.30 -13.93
C LEU A 55 6.73 -8.19 -15.13
N ASN A 56 7.07 -7.58 -16.27
CA ASN A 56 7.25 -8.30 -17.53
C ASN A 56 8.74 -8.49 -17.86
N MET A 57 9.33 -9.53 -17.34
CA MET A 57 10.72 -9.86 -17.56
C MET A 57 10.90 -11.32 -17.99
N PRO A 58 11.91 -11.65 -18.80
CA PRO A 58 12.25 -13.02 -19.12
C PRO A 58 12.81 -13.78 -17.91
N VAL A 59 12.89 -15.09 -18.01
CA VAL A 59 13.45 -16.04 -17.03
C VAL A 59 12.56 -16.19 -15.79
N LEU A 60 12.27 -15.11 -15.07
CA LEU A 60 11.37 -15.06 -13.92
C LEU A 60 10.68 -13.69 -13.91
N ASP A 61 9.36 -13.68 -14.04
CA ASP A 61 8.56 -12.46 -14.05
C ASP A 61 8.45 -11.82 -12.65
N GLY A 62 8.05 -10.55 -12.61
CA GLY A 62 8.00 -9.80 -11.36
C GLY A 62 6.94 -10.33 -10.38
N MET A 63 5.86 -10.94 -10.87
CA MET A 63 4.86 -11.56 -9.99
C MET A 63 5.42 -12.77 -9.27
N ALA A 64 6.16 -13.62 -9.98
CA ALA A 64 6.85 -14.76 -9.40
C ALA A 64 7.97 -14.32 -8.42
N VAL A 65 8.64 -13.19 -8.67
CA VAL A 65 9.58 -12.59 -7.71
C VAL A 65 8.86 -12.23 -6.41
N LEU A 66 7.72 -11.54 -6.47
CA LEU A 66 6.93 -11.18 -5.29
C LEU A 66 6.47 -12.41 -4.50
N GLU A 67 6.00 -13.47 -5.18
CA GLU A 67 5.58 -14.72 -4.55
C GLU A 67 6.75 -15.42 -3.84
N GLN A 68 7.90 -15.55 -4.51
CA GLN A 68 9.07 -16.19 -3.93
C GLN A 68 9.68 -15.37 -2.80
N MET A 69 9.65 -14.03 -2.90
CA MET A 69 10.14 -13.15 -1.85
C MET A 69 9.38 -13.32 -0.52
N LYS A 70 8.08 -13.70 -0.55
CA LYS A 70 7.33 -14.03 0.67
C LYS A 70 7.94 -15.19 1.44
N MET A 71 8.54 -16.15 0.73
CA MET A 71 9.12 -17.38 1.28
C MET A 71 10.59 -17.22 1.69
N LEU A 72 11.24 -16.10 1.35
CA LEU A 72 12.63 -15.88 1.72
C LEU A 72 12.78 -15.64 3.22
N ALA A 73 13.72 -16.37 3.82
CA ALA A 73 14.16 -16.15 5.20
C ALA A 73 15.28 -15.08 5.22
N VAL A 74 14.89 -13.81 5.12
CA VAL A 74 15.79 -12.65 5.20
C VAL A 74 15.45 -11.80 6.41
N ALA A 75 16.42 -11.04 6.93
CA ALA A 75 16.24 -10.22 8.14
C ALA A 75 15.11 -9.18 7.98
N HIS A 76 15.03 -8.57 6.82
CA HIS A 76 13.90 -7.73 6.44
C HIS A 76 13.62 -7.92 4.94
N LYS A 77 12.43 -7.59 4.48
CA LYS A 77 12.07 -7.64 3.06
C LYS A 77 12.12 -6.25 2.47
N PRO A 78 12.66 -6.09 1.24
CA PRO A 78 12.67 -4.78 0.60
C PRO A 78 11.25 -4.26 0.41
N ARG A 79 11.09 -2.95 0.53
CA ARG A 79 9.88 -2.25 0.07
C ARG A 79 9.83 -2.37 -1.45
N VAL A 80 8.67 -2.65 -2.04
CA VAL A 80 8.57 -2.86 -3.49
C VAL A 80 7.70 -1.81 -4.15
N ILE A 81 8.24 -1.18 -5.20
CA ILE A 81 7.52 -0.35 -6.17
C ILE A 81 7.48 -1.12 -7.48
N ILE A 82 6.28 -1.33 -8.03
CA ILE A 82 6.12 -1.91 -9.37
C ILE A 82 6.28 -0.82 -10.41
N LEU A 83 7.09 -1.08 -11.44
CA LEU A 83 7.26 -0.22 -12.61
C LEU A 83 7.03 -1.08 -13.86
N THR A 84 5.87 -0.92 -14.54
CA THR A 84 5.51 -1.78 -15.68
C THR A 84 4.72 -1.07 -16.76
N ALA A 85 4.89 -1.51 -18.01
CA ALA A 85 4.10 -1.02 -19.15
C ALA A 85 2.68 -1.61 -19.19
N TYR A 86 2.42 -2.73 -18.50
CA TYR A 86 1.15 -3.46 -18.57
C TYR A 86 0.46 -3.51 -17.20
N GLY A 87 0.03 -2.34 -16.73
CA GLY A 87 -0.73 -2.22 -15.48
C GLY A 87 -2.23 -2.43 -15.67
N SER A 88 -2.70 -3.69 -15.69
CA SER A 88 -4.14 -3.90 -15.50
C SER A 88 -4.51 -3.77 -14.01
N ILE A 89 -5.73 -3.31 -13.72
CA ILE A 89 -6.23 -3.24 -12.34
C ILE A 89 -6.09 -4.60 -11.61
N PRO A 90 -6.43 -5.76 -12.23
CA PRO A 90 -6.21 -7.06 -11.60
C PRO A 90 -4.74 -7.37 -11.27
N ALA A 91 -3.78 -6.98 -12.14
CA ALA A 91 -2.37 -7.18 -11.89
C ALA A 91 -1.88 -6.29 -10.73
N ALA A 92 -2.30 -5.02 -10.68
CA ALA A 92 -1.99 -4.11 -9.59
C ALA A 92 -2.55 -4.63 -8.25
N VAL A 93 -3.80 -5.11 -8.21
CA VAL A 93 -4.41 -5.72 -7.03
C VAL A 93 -3.62 -6.95 -6.58
N ARG A 94 -3.22 -7.83 -7.52
CA ARG A 94 -2.44 -9.03 -7.18
C ARG A 94 -1.05 -8.67 -6.64
N ALA A 95 -0.33 -7.77 -7.30
CA ALA A 95 1.00 -7.32 -6.85
C ALA A 95 0.93 -6.70 -5.45
N THR A 96 -0.12 -5.92 -5.19
CA THR A 96 -0.41 -5.33 -3.88
C THR A 96 -0.62 -6.40 -2.81
N ARG A 97 -1.43 -7.44 -3.06
CA ARG A 97 -1.61 -8.59 -2.16
C ARG A 97 -0.30 -9.34 -1.89
N LEU A 98 0.62 -9.29 -2.82
CA LEU A 98 1.95 -9.87 -2.70
C LEU A 98 2.96 -8.95 -1.97
N GLY A 99 2.54 -7.75 -1.57
CA GLY A 99 3.32 -6.83 -0.74
C GLY A 99 3.99 -5.68 -1.50
N ALA A 100 3.63 -5.46 -2.79
CA ALA A 100 4.08 -4.27 -3.49
C ALA A 100 3.47 -3.00 -2.87
N LEU A 101 4.27 -1.98 -2.58
CA LEU A 101 3.83 -0.77 -1.87
C LEU A 101 3.32 0.31 -2.80
N ASP A 102 3.77 0.33 -4.04
CA ASP A 102 3.36 1.31 -5.02
C ASP A 102 3.42 0.75 -6.44
N PHE A 103 2.76 1.44 -7.36
CA PHE A 103 2.63 1.04 -8.75
C PHE A 103 2.83 2.26 -9.65
N VAL A 104 3.81 2.21 -10.54
CA VAL A 104 4.13 3.26 -11.51
C VAL A 104 3.99 2.67 -12.91
N GLU A 105 3.24 3.34 -13.79
CA GLU A 105 3.05 2.90 -15.18
C GLU A 105 4.16 3.47 -16.08
N LYS A 106 4.75 2.64 -16.93
CA LYS A 106 5.64 3.08 -18.01
C LYS A 106 4.79 3.65 -19.17
N PRO A 107 5.22 4.74 -19.86
CA PRO A 107 6.45 5.47 -19.65
C PRO A 107 6.36 6.38 -18.42
N THR A 108 7.41 6.43 -17.61
CA THR A 108 7.54 7.34 -16.48
C THR A 108 8.80 8.19 -16.60
N THR A 109 8.77 9.38 -16.03
CA THR A 109 9.95 10.25 -15.98
C THR A 109 10.80 9.92 -14.75
N PRO A 110 12.14 10.16 -14.81
CA PRO A 110 13.00 10.04 -13.63
C PRO A 110 12.50 10.87 -12.43
N ALA A 111 11.92 12.05 -12.69
CA ALA A 111 11.39 12.94 -11.65
C ALA A 111 10.17 12.32 -10.93
N GLU A 112 9.27 11.69 -11.67
CA GLU A 112 8.10 10.99 -11.11
C GLU A 112 8.54 9.80 -10.25
N LEU A 113 9.44 8.95 -10.77
CA LEU A 113 9.96 7.83 -10.00
C LEU A 113 10.66 8.28 -8.71
N ARG A 114 11.53 9.30 -8.77
CA ARG A 114 12.20 9.86 -7.57
C ARG A 114 11.20 10.31 -6.52
N LYS A 115 10.10 10.96 -6.92
CA LYS A 115 9.03 11.36 -6.00
C LYS A 115 8.39 10.16 -5.32
N VAL A 116 8.12 9.09 -6.07
CA VAL A 116 7.54 7.86 -5.54
C VAL A 116 8.52 7.15 -4.60
N VAL A 117 9.78 7.03 -4.99
CA VAL A 117 10.85 6.42 -4.17
C VAL A 117 11.00 7.15 -2.83
N ARG A 118 11.13 8.49 -2.84
CA ARG A 118 11.19 9.28 -1.60
C ARG A 118 10.00 9.01 -0.71
N SER A 119 8.80 9.13 -1.25
CA SER A 119 7.61 8.96 -0.44
C SER A 119 7.44 7.53 0.08
N VAL A 120 8.00 6.49 -0.58
CA VAL A 120 8.03 5.12 -0.05
C VAL A 120 9.07 4.98 1.06
N LEU A 121 10.24 5.62 0.93
CA LEU A 121 11.31 5.52 1.92
C LEU A 121 11.04 6.37 3.17
N ASP A 122 10.39 7.52 3.02
CA ASP A 122 10.09 8.45 4.12
C ASP A 122 8.91 7.98 4.99
N GLU A 123 8.09 7.05 4.52
CA GLU A 123 7.00 6.51 5.34
C GLU A 123 7.52 5.57 6.45
N PRO A 124 7.10 5.79 7.70
CA PRO A 124 7.43 4.86 8.78
C PRO A 124 6.90 3.46 8.48
N GLU A 125 7.65 2.43 8.83
CA GLU A 125 7.14 1.06 8.81
C GLU A 125 5.97 0.94 9.78
N LEU A 126 4.86 0.41 9.27
CA LEU A 126 3.72 0.04 10.10
C LEU A 126 4.01 -1.33 10.74
N ASP A 127 4.98 -1.36 11.66
CA ASP A 127 5.38 -2.63 12.28
C ASP A 127 4.33 -3.14 13.29
N SER A 128 3.52 -2.28 13.85
CA SER A 128 2.34 -2.63 14.67
C SER A 128 1.54 -1.37 14.98
N PRO A 129 0.23 -1.43 15.17
CA PRO A 129 -0.49 -0.33 15.78
C PRO A 129 0.07 -0.10 17.20
N PRO A 130 0.13 1.15 17.68
CA PRO A 130 0.67 1.44 19.00
C PRO A 130 -0.13 0.71 20.09
N GLU A 131 0.57 0.04 21.00
CA GLU A 131 0.00 -0.57 22.19
C GLU A 131 -0.52 0.53 23.13
N VAL A 132 -1.82 0.69 23.20
CA VAL A 132 -2.47 1.55 24.21
C VAL A 132 -3.65 0.81 24.82
N VAL A 133 -3.47 0.39 26.08
CA VAL A 133 -4.50 -0.29 26.87
C VAL A 133 -5.52 0.71 27.39
N VAL A 134 -6.77 0.65 26.96
CA VAL A 134 -7.88 1.39 27.59
C VAL A 134 -9.18 0.57 27.56
N ASP A 135 -9.88 0.61 28.70
CA ASP A 135 -11.17 -0.06 28.85
C ASP A 135 -12.27 0.64 28.00
N ILE A 136 -12.84 -0.11 27.03
CA ILE A 136 -13.92 0.40 26.19
C ILE A 136 -15.25 -0.12 26.75
N PRO A 137 -16.10 0.76 27.30
CA PRO A 137 -17.42 0.33 27.77
C PRO A 137 -18.25 -0.21 26.59
N GLY A 138 -18.76 -1.45 26.72
CA GLY A 138 -19.66 -2.03 25.73
C GLY A 138 -19.05 -3.02 24.74
N GLY A 139 -17.72 -3.27 24.84
CA GLY A 139 -17.05 -4.28 24.01
C GLY A 139 -16.60 -3.80 22.63
N TYR A 140 -15.91 -4.70 21.93
CA TYR A 140 -15.23 -4.42 20.66
C TYR A 140 -16.20 -4.02 19.53
N GLU A 141 -17.29 -4.77 19.35
CA GLU A 141 -18.28 -4.49 18.28
C GLU A 141 -18.94 -3.12 18.44
N LEU A 142 -19.32 -2.74 19.68
CA LEU A 142 -19.89 -1.43 19.92
C LEU A 142 -18.88 -0.29 19.66
N ALA A 143 -17.59 -0.56 19.87
CA ALA A 143 -16.55 0.40 19.53
C ALA A 143 -16.46 0.60 18.02
N LEU A 144 -16.50 -0.46 17.21
CA LEU A 144 -16.47 -0.38 15.75
C LEU A 144 -17.70 0.40 15.21
N ASP A 145 -18.88 0.14 15.75
CA ASP A 145 -20.08 0.91 15.40
C ASP A 145 -19.97 2.41 15.71
N ARG A 146 -19.39 2.75 16.87
CA ARG A 146 -19.12 4.16 17.22
C ARG A 146 -18.12 4.79 16.26
N ILE A 147 -17.09 4.04 15.87
CA ILE A 147 -16.07 4.52 14.90
C ILE A 147 -16.74 4.80 13.54
N ARG A 148 -17.60 3.91 13.03
CA ARG A 148 -18.38 4.16 11.80
C ARG A 148 -19.20 5.44 11.89
N LYS A 149 -19.88 5.67 13.03
CA LYS A 149 -20.63 6.91 13.26
C LYS A 149 -19.74 8.15 13.26
N LEU A 150 -18.59 8.11 13.93
CA LEU A 150 -17.62 9.20 13.97
C LEU A 150 -17.06 9.52 12.58
N LEU A 151 -16.77 8.48 11.78
CA LEU A 151 -16.34 8.64 10.39
C LEU A 151 -17.40 9.37 9.54
N ARG A 152 -18.69 9.01 9.69
CA ARG A 152 -19.80 9.70 9.01
C ARG A 152 -19.95 11.16 9.43
N LEU A 153 -19.56 11.50 10.66
CA LEU A 153 -19.56 12.87 11.19
C LEU A 153 -18.25 13.63 10.89
N ALA A 154 -17.31 13.02 10.16
CA ALA A 154 -15.98 13.55 9.89
C ALA A 154 -15.14 13.85 11.15
N GLU A 155 -15.45 13.20 12.27
CA GLU A 155 -14.69 13.29 13.53
C GLU A 155 -13.49 12.33 13.54
N TYR A 156 -12.54 12.55 12.63
CA TYR A 156 -11.45 11.61 12.35
C TYR A 156 -10.50 11.41 13.51
N ASP A 157 -10.16 12.45 14.28
CA ASP A 157 -9.24 12.35 15.41
C ASP A 157 -9.86 11.54 16.56
N THR A 158 -11.14 11.77 16.83
CA THR A 158 -11.91 11.00 17.82
C THR A 158 -12.05 9.55 17.40
N ALA A 159 -12.34 9.30 16.11
CA ALA A 159 -12.44 7.96 15.53
C ALA A 159 -11.10 7.23 15.60
N MET A 160 -10.00 7.89 15.26
CA MET A 160 -8.65 7.32 15.34
C MET A 160 -8.30 6.94 16.78
N THR A 161 -8.56 7.84 17.74
CA THR A 161 -8.31 7.58 19.16
C THR A 161 -9.10 6.37 19.66
N LEU A 162 -10.38 6.26 19.27
CA LEU A 162 -11.22 5.14 19.67
C LEU A 162 -10.77 3.83 19.00
N LEU A 163 -10.38 3.88 17.73
CA LEU A 163 -9.90 2.71 17.01
C LEU A 163 -8.58 2.18 17.60
N MET A 164 -7.64 3.07 17.95
CA MET A 164 -6.40 2.69 18.63
C MET A 164 -6.68 2.00 19.98
N LYS A 165 -7.65 2.50 20.74
CA LYS A 165 -8.08 1.86 21.98
C LYS A 165 -8.73 0.48 21.77
N ALA A 166 -9.42 0.28 20.63
CA ALA A 166 -10.05 -0.99 20.29
C ALA A 166 -9.02 -2.06 19.89
N ALA A 167 -7.88 -1.66 19.34
CA ALA A 167 -6.83 -2.58 18.86
C ALA A 167 -6.27 -3.51 19.92
N ASP A 168 -6.27 -3.08 21.19
CA ASP A 168 -5.53 -3.74 22.28
C ASP A 168 -6.26 -4.96 22.89
N ARG A 169 -7.51 -5.21 22.54
CA ARG A 169 -8.33 -6.24 23.20
C ARG A 169 -8.56 -7.51 22.40
N SER A 170 -8.30 -7.51 21.13
CA SER A 170 -8.45 -8.72 20.32
C SER A 170 -7.08 -9.30 19.98
N GLU A 171 -6.81 -10.52 20.43
CA GLU A 171 -5.66 -11.32 19.99
C GLU A 171 -5.65 -11.51 18.46
N GLN A 172 -6.73 -11.12 17.78
CA GLN A 172 -6.88 -11.08 16.33
C GLN A 172 -7.55 -9.79 15.90
N GLN A 173 -6.77 -8.89 15.32
CA GLN A 173 -7.30 -7.69 14.67
C GLN A 173 -8.17 -8.10 13.48
N SER A 174 -9.47 -7.75 13.52
CA SER A 174 -10.44 -8.16 12.50
C SER A 174 -10.22 -7.44 11.16
N ALA A 175 -10.73 -8.04 10.07
CA ALA A 175 -10.76 -7.39 8.75
C ALA A 175 -11.40 -6.00 8.83
N GLU A 176 -12.46 -5.88 9.61
CA GLU A 176 -13.18 -4.64 9.83
C GLU A 176 -12.33 -3.57 10.52
N TYR A 177 -11.57 -3.93 11.56
CA TYR A 177 -10.61 -3.02 12.20
C TYR A 177 -9.65 -2.41 11.18
N PHE A 178 -9.01 -3.25 10.39
CA PHE A 178 -8.07 -2.79 9.38
C PHE A 178 -8.74 -1.97 8.27
N ASN A 179 -9.97 -2.32 7.89
CA ASN A 179 -10.72 -1.54 6.92
C ASN A 179 -11.00 -0.11 7.44
N LEU A 180 -11.50 0.02 8.67
CA LEU A 180 -11.77 1.33 9.29
C LEU A 180 -10.48 2.15 9.50
N LEU A 181 -9.37 1.51 9.87
CA LEU A 181 -8.07 2.15 9.95
C LEU A 181 -7.62 2.66 8.57
N GLY A 182 -7.85 1.87 7.53
CA GLY A 182 -7.60 2.28 6.14
C GLY A 182 -8.40 3.51 5.75
N VAL A 183 -9.68 3.55 6.08
CA VAL A 183 -10.57 4.70 5.84
C VAL A 183 -10.07 5.94 6.57
N LEU A 184 -9.63 5.83 7.82
CA LEU A 184 -9.07 6.93 8.59
C LEU A 184 -7.78 7.48 7.98
N TYR A 185 -6.87 6.61 7.53
CA TYR A 185 -5.68 7.05 6.83
C TYR A 185 -5.99 7.69 5.48
N GLU A 186 -7.00 7.20 4.78
CA GLU A 186 -7.46 7.81 3.54
C GLU A 186 -8.01 9.23 3.76
N ALA A 187 -8.82 9.43 4.80
CA ALA A 187 -9.32 10.75 5.19
C ALA A 187 -8.18 11.74 5.50
N GLN A 188 -7.05 11.23 6.04
CA GLN A 188 -5.83 12.00 6.28
C GLN A 188 -4.94 12.15 5.03
N LYS A 189 -5.38 11.68 3.86
CA LYS A 189 -4.61 11.65 2.59
C LYS A 189 -3.31 10.82 2.67
N LYS A 190 -3.22 9.92 3.63
CA LYS A 190 -2.11 8.96 3.80
C LYS A 190 -2.39 7.70 2.98
N TRP A 191 -2.45 7.85 1.66
CA TRP A 191 -2.93 6.86 0.69
C TRP A 191 -2.24 5.49 0.78
N ARG A 192 -0.93 5.47 1.10
CA ARG A 192 -0.16 4.23 1.23
C ARG A 192 -0.49 3.48 2.50
N LEU A 193 -0.66 4.21 3.62
CA LEU A 193 -1.07 3.61 4.87
C LEU A 193 -2.49 3.04 4.75
N ALA A 194 -3.40 3.80 4.13
CA ALA A 194 -4.74 3.33 3.82
C ALA A 194 -4.71 2.02 3.03
N ARG A 195 -3.90 1.96 1.97
CA ARG A 195 -3.73 0.77 1.16
C ARG A 195 -3.24 -0.43 1.96
N LYS A 196 -2.16 -0.27 2.75
CA LYS A 196 -1.63 -1.34 3.62
C LYS A 196 -2.70 -1.87 4.58
N CYS A 197 -3.54 -0.99 5.11
CA CYS A 197 -4.62 -1.39 6.00
C CYS A 197 -5.69 -2.20 5.26
N TYR A 198 -6.11 -1.80 4.06
CA TYR A 198 -7.04 -2.58 3.26
C TYR A 198 -6.47 -3.94 2.87
N GLU A 199 -5.17 -4.04 2.57
CA GLU A 199 -4.47 -5.30 2.34
C GLU A 199 -4.47 -6.21 3.59
N LYS A 200 -4.19 -5.64 4.76
CA LYS A 200 -4.26 -6.37 6.03
C LYS A 200 -5.68 -6.86 6.30
N ALA A 201 -6.71 -6.05 6.01
CA ALA A 201 -8.10 -6.45 6.12
C ALA A 201 -8.42 -7.67 5.23
N ILE A 202 -8.00 -7.64 3.97
CA ILE A 202 -8.20 -8.74 3.01
C ILE A 202 -7.42 -10.00 3.44
N ASN A 203 -6.23 -9.85 4.01
CA ASN A 203 -5.45 -10.96 4.52
C ASN A 203 -6.08 -11.59 5.79
N ALA A 204 -6.77 -10.80 6.61
CA ALA A 204 -7.50 -11.27 7.78
C ALA A 204 -8.80 -12.01 7.37
N ASP A 205 -9.51 -11.51 6.38
CA ASP A 205 -10.68 -12.14 5.76
C ASP A 205 -10.74 -11.85 4.26
N GLU A 206 -10.45 -12.86 3.44
CA GLU A 206 -10.46 -12.73 1.98
C GLU A 206 -11.85 -12.42 1.41
N ARG A 207 -12.93 -12.71 2.15
CA ARG A 207 -14.31 -12.48 1.73
C ARG A 207 -14.84 -11.11 2.12
N TYR A 208 -14.08 -10.33 2.91
CA TYR A 208 -14.52 -9.03 3.37
C TYR A 208 -14.56 -8.01 2.21
N GLU A 209 -15.75 -7.80 1.66
CA GLU A 209 -15.98 -7.01 0.44
C GLU A 209 -15.66 -5.53 0.61
N ALA A 210 -15.88 -4.94 1.79
CA ALA A 210 -15.60 -3.54 2.05
C ALA A 210 -14.13 -3.19 1.77
N ALA A 211 -13.19 -3.97 2.31
CA ALA A 211 -11.77 -3.72 2.08
C ALA A 211 -11.36 -3.94 0.62
N ARG A 212 -11.95 -4.93 -0.06
CA ARG A 212 -11.71 -5.18 -1.49
C ARG A 212 -12.21 -4.03 -2.35
N GLY A 213 -13.40 -3.52 -2.05
CA GLY A 213 -14.00 -2.36 -2.72
C GLY A 213 -13.14 -1.10 -2.53
N ASN A 214 -12.76 -0.81 -1.28
CA ASN A 214 -11.92 0.34 -0.94
C ASN A 214 -10.54 0.28 -1.62
N LEU A 215 -9.89 -0.89 -1.61
CA LEU A 215 -8.61 -1.06 -2.29
C LEU A 215 -8.74 -0.82 -3.80
N ARG A 216 -9.76 -1.39 -4.45
CA ARG A 216 -10.03 -1.17 -5.88
C ARG A 216 -10.26 0.32 -6.17
N ARG A 217 -11.13 0.97 -5.40
CA ARG A 217 -11.42 2.39 -5.51
C ARG A 217 -10.16 3.25 -5.35
N LEU A 218 -9.31 2.95 -4.38
CA LEU A 218 -8.07 3.68 -4.14
C LEU A 218 -7.10 3.57 -5.35
N LEU A 219 -7.01 2.41 -5.97
CA LEU A 219 -6.21 2.19 -7.19
C LEU A 219 -6.78 2.95 -8.38
N GLU A 220 -8.12 2.99 -8.54
CA GLU A 220 -8.80 3.78 -9.57
C GLU A 220 -8.52 5.28 -9.40
N LEU A 221 -8.64 5.80 -8.18
CA LEU A 221 -8.33 7.20 -7.86
C LEU A 221 -6.90 7.57 -8.23
N ARG A 222 -5.94 6.68 -7.97
CA ARG A 222 -4.54 6.93 -8.34
C ARG A 222 -4.31 6.89 -9.84
N ARG A 223 -4.95 5.98 -10.56
CA ARG A 223 -4.76 5.78 -12.00
C ARG A 223 -5.51 6.80 -12.84
N PHE A 224 -6.75 7.11 -12.47
CA PHE A 224 -7.66 7.91 -13.27
C PHE A 224 -8.02 9.26 -12.65
N GLY A 225 -7.52 9.55 -11.45
CA GLY A 225 -7.86 10.74 -10.68
C GLY A 225 -9.32 10.78 -10.17
N ARG A 226 -10.10 9.73 -10.43
CA ARG A 226 -11.52 9.62 -10.04
C ARG A 226 -11.93 8.16 -9.83
N SER A 227 -12.94 7.95 -8.99
CA SER A 227 -13.69 6.70 -8.88
C SER A 227 -15.17 7.03 -8.68
N SER A 228 -16.06 6.21 -9.23
CA SER A 228 -17.51 6.34 -9.03
C SER A 228 -17.99 5.65 -7.76
N GLN A 229 -17.12 4.93 -7.07
CA GLN A 229 -17.46 4.19 -5.86
C GLN A 229 -17.24 5.05 -4.61
N GLY A 230 -18.15 4.95 -3.64
CA GLY A 230 -17.96 5.51 -2.30
C GLY A 230 -16.99 4.67 -1.47
N VAL A 231 -16.63 5.19 -0.29
CA VAL A 231 -15.85 4.46 0.71
C VAL A 231 -16.77 3.50 1.45
N LEU A 232 -16.38 2.26 1.60
CA LEU A 232 -17.14 1.23 2.31
C LEU A 232 -16.63 1.13 3.76
N LEU A 233 -17.52 1.39 4.72
CA LEU A 233 -17.21 1.27 6.15
C LEU A 233 -17.38 -0.17 6.68
N GLY A 234 -18.22 -0.97 6.04
CA GLY A 234 -18.50 -2.38 6.33
C GLY A 234 -19.11 -3.07 5.11
N ASP A 235 -19.53 -4.33 5.28
CA ASP A 235 -20.10 -5.16 4.20
C ASP A 235 -21.63 -4.96 4.03
N GLU A 236 -22.29 -4.19 4.90
CA GLU A 236 -23.71 -3.89 4.78
C GLU A 236 -23.96 -2.87 3.66
N ALA A 237 -25.10 -2.99 2.99
CA ALA A 237 -25.47 -2.15 1.85
C ALA A 237 -25.51 -0.65 2.19
N ASP A 238 -25.81 -0.29 3.45
CA ASP A 238 -25.88 1.09 3.93
C ASP A 238 -24.55 1.65 4.45
N ASP A 239 -23.48 0.83 4.44
CA ASP A 239 -22.14 1.23 4.91
C ASP A 239 -21.33 2.02 3.88
N VAL A 240 -21.96 2.49 2.82
CA VAL A 240 -21.32 3.36 1.82
C VAL A 240 -21.21 4.78 2.36
N TRP A 241 -20.01 5.30 2.46
CA TRP A 241 -19.74 6.66 2.88
C TRP A 241 -19.09 7.45 1.74
N TYR A 242 -19.70 8.59 1.43
CA TYR A 242 -19.11 9.53 0.49
C TYR A 242 -18.31 10.56 1.29
N ALA A 243 -17.01 10.29 1.51
CA ALA A 243 -16.11 11.30 2.03
C ALA A 243 -16.26 12.57 1.18
N HIS A 244 -16.40 13.71 1.81
CA HIS A 244 -16.23 14.98 1.11
C HIS A 244 -14.79 15.04 0.60
N LEU A 245 -14.58 14.48 -0.60
CA LEU A 245 -13.37 14.74 -1.36
C LEU A 245 -13.30 16.25 -1.59
N PRO A 246 -12.12 16.89 -1.49
CA PRO A 246 -12.01 18.32 -1.66
C PRO A 246 -12.73 18.74 -2.93
N GLU A 247 -13.55 19.77 -2.82
CA GLU A 247 -14.38 20.33 -3.87
C GLU A 247 -13.60 20.53 -5.17
N GLY A 248 -13.92 19.74 -6.17
CA GLY A 248 -13.34 19.82 -7.51
C GLY A 248 -14.09 19.01 -8.55
N GLN A 249 -14.92 18.02 -8.17
CA GLN A 249 -15.59 17.13 -9.14
C GLN A 249 -16.99 16.66 -8.77
N ALA A 250 -17.73 17.42 -8.00
CA ALA A 250 -19.18 17.22 -7.85
C ALA A 250 -19.91 18.24 -8.73
N LYS A 251 -19.84 18.09 -10.06
CA LYS A 251 -20.82 18.65 -11.01
C LYS A 251 -20.56 18.06 -12.39
N THR A 252 -21.29 17.02 -12.73
CA THR A 252 -22.01 16.93 -14.03
C THR A 252 -23.02 15.81 -13.92
N ASN A 253 -24.26 16.20 -14.16
CA ASN A 253 -25.45 15.36 -14.28
C ASN A 253 -25.24 14.04 -14.99
#